data_945239b4074fb0b814eb12a990de77be
#
_entry.id   945239b4074fb0b814eb12a990de77be
#
_cell.length_a   1.000
_cell.length_b   1.000
_cell.length_c   1.000
_cell.angle_alpha   90.00
_cell.angle_beta   90.00
_cell.angle_gamma   90.00
#
_symmetry.space_group_name_H-M   'P 1'
#
loop_
_entity.id
_entity.type
_entity.pdbx_description
1 polymer ?
#
loop_
_entity_poly.entity_id
_entity_poly.type
_entity_poly.pdbx_seq_one_letter_code
_entity_poly.pdbx_strand_id
1 'polypeptide(L)'
;MLFIMDELRDLETDFGILPYPKYEATQADYGHLVSAWHAEFLCIPQNVNSLERSGYVTELLAYQGKKLLTPAYYEKTLVGQYTRDEESAEMLDLIFATRTYDVGYYYALGTYKDLIGKMPINHMSLTTIYDTYRDTAERKMNAINEMFSQTK
;
A
#
# COMPACT_ATOMS: atom_id res chain seq x y z
N MET A 1 -8.18 -4.30 -0.34
CA MET A 1 -8.53 -5.35 -1.30
C MET A 1 -8.68 -6.71 -0.60
N LEU A 2 -7.71 -7.19 0.16
CA LEU A 2 -7.79 -8.52 0.81
C LEU A 2 -8.98 -8.70 1.77
N PHE A 3 -9.43 -7.64 2.44
CA PHE A 3 -10.62 -7.70 3.31
C PHE A 3 -11.93 -7.97 2.57
N ILE A 4 -12.03 -7.53 1.33
CA ILE A 4 -13.21 -7.78 0.50
C ILE A 4 -13.26 -9.25 0.05
N MET A 5 -12.12 -9.91 -0.05
CA MET A 5 -12.07 -11.29 -0.49
C MET A 5 -12.74 -12.25 0.50
N ASP A 6 -12.67 -11.97 1.81
CA ASP A 6 -13.39 -12.76 2.81
C ASP A 6 -14.91 -12.68 2.62
N GLU A 7 -15.43 -11.50 2.24
CA GLU A 7 -16.85 -11.31 1.94
C GLU A 7 -17.27 -11.96 0.61
N LEU A 8 -16.33 -12.09 -0.34
CA LEU A 8 -16.57 -12.72 -1.65
C LEU A 8 -16.42 -14.24 -1.63
N ARG A 9 -15.93 -14.81 -0.54
CA ARG A 9 -15.68 -16.25 -0.41
C ARG A 9 -16.91 -17.11 -0.67
N ASP A 10 -18.04 -16.67 -0.16
CA ASP A 10 -19.30 -17.40 -0.22
C ASP A 10 -20.13 -17.04 -1.47
N LEU A 11 -19.56 -16.26 -2.39
CA LEU A 11 -20.23 -15.91 -3.64
C LEU A 11 -20.31 -17.15 -4.55
N GLU A 12 -21.50 -17.49 -5.01
CA GLU A 12 -21.70 -18.58 -5.97
C GLU A 12 -21.24 -18.22 -7.40
N THR A 13 -21.22 -16.93 -7.71
CA THR A 13 -20.83 -16.42 -9.02
C THR A 13 -19.31 -16.33 -9.15
N ASP A 14 -18.78 -16.82 -10.26
CA ASP A 14 -17.35 -16.68 -10.56
C ASP A 14 -16.95 -15.22 -10.76
N PHE A 15 -15.79 -14.86 -10.25
CA PHE A 15 -15.17 -13.55 -10.43
C PHE A 15 -13.67 -13.68 -10.71
N GLY A 16 -13.14 -12.75 -11.48
CA GLY A 16 -11.71 -12.64 -11.75
C GLY A 16 -11.08 -11.51 -10.95
N ILE A 17 -9.76 -11.60 -10.77
CA ILE A 17 -8.96 -10.56 -10.13
C ILE A 17 -8.17 -9.84 -11.21
N LEU A 18 -8.27 -8.51 -11.24
CA LEU A 18 -7.56 -7.68 -12.19
C LEU A 18 -6.71 -6.61 -11.47
N PRO A 19 -5.53 -6.28 -11.99
CA PRO A 19 -4.74 -5.15 -11.51
C PRO A 19 -5.45 -3.83 -11.84
N TYR A 20 -5.12 -2.76 -11.12
CA TYR A 20 -5.50 -1.42 -11.56
C TYR A 20 -4.94 -1.15 -12.95
N PRO A 21 -5.74 -0.58 -13.87
CA PRO A 21 -5.28 -0.30 -15.22
C PRO A 21 -4.13 0.71 -15.22
N LYS A 22 -3.26 0.60 -16.20
CA LYS A 22 -2.27 1.64 -16.49
C LYS A 22 -3.00 2.89 -16.98
N TYR A 23 -2.47 4.07 -16.65
CA TYR A 23 -2.99 5.35 -17.15
C TYR A 23 -2.85 5.45 -18.68
N GLU A 24 -1.70 5.00 -19.20
CA GLU A 24 -1.41 4.97 -20.64
C GLU A 24 -0.54 3.76 -20.99
N ALA A 25 -0.54 3.37 -22.26
CA ALA A 25 0.20 2.20 -22.74
C ALA A 25 1.72 2.30 -22.57
N THR A 26 2.26 3.52 -22.53
CA THR A 26 3.69 3.80 -22.33
C THR A 26 4.15 3.69 -20.89
N GLN A 27 3.23 3.63 -19.94
CA GLN A 27 3.57 3.41 -18.53
C GLN A 27 4.28 2.06 -18.38
N ALA A 28 5.50 2.06 -17.85
CA ALA A 28 6.34 0.86 -17.74
C ALA A 28 5.69 -0.21 -16.86
N ASP A 29 5.32 0.17 -15.64
CA ASP A 29 4.80 -0.77 -14.63
C ASP A 29 3.37 -0.44 -14.21
N TYR A 30 2.69 -1.43 -13.64
CA TYR A 30 1.46 -1.21 -12.88
C TYR A 30 1.77 -0.51 -11.55
N GLY A 31 0.78 0.14 -10.95
CA GLY A 31 0.92 0.78 -9.64
C GLY A 31 -0.25 0.41 -8.73
N HIS A 32 0.06 -0.19 -7.59
CA HIS A 32 -0.94 -0.59 -6.60
C HIS A 32 -0.63 0.08 -5.27
N LEU A 33 -1.30 1.20 -5.03
CA LEU A 33 -1.12 1.97 -3.79
C LEU A 33 -1.61 1.17 -2.59
N VAL A 34 -0.71 0.96 -1.62
CA VAL A 34 -1.07 0.35 -0.34
C VAL A 34 -1.76 1.39 0.54
N SER A 35 -2.94 1.04 1.04
CA SER A 35 -3.73 1.93 1.89
C SER A 35 -3.02 2.23 3.20
N ALA A 36 -2.93 3.52 3.56
CA ALA A 36 -2.41 3.94 4.86
C ALA A 36 -3.29 3.49 6.05
N TRP A 37 -4.54 3.14 5.81
CA TRP A 37 -5.46 2.64 6.84
C TRP A 37 -5.26 1.17 7.17
N HIS A 38 -4.64 0.40 6.26
CA HIS A 38 -4.46 -1.04 6.36
C HIS A 38 -3.00 -1.48 6.31
N ALA A 39 -2.07 -0.52 6.22
CA ALA A 39 -0.65 -0.82 6.31
C ALA A 39 -0.23 -0.84 7.77
N GLU A 40 0.31 -1.96 8.20
CA GLU A 40 0.89 -2.13 9.52
C GLU A 40 2.42 -2.04 9.42
N PHE A 41 3.03 -1.35 10.36
CA PHE A 41 4.48 -1.18 10.44
C PHE A 41 4.97 -1.67 11.80
N LEU A 42 6.03 -2.44 11.78
CA LEU A 42 6.74 -2.81 12.99
C LEU A 42 7.78 -1.73 13.30
N CYS A 43 7.73 -1.18 14.50
CA CYS A 43 8.68 -0.16 14.96
C CYS A 43 9.44 -0.65 16.19
N ILE A 44 10.72 -0.30 16.27
CA ILE A 44 11.55 -0.54 17.46
C ILE A 44 11.67 0.80 18.20
N PRO A 45 11.17 0.89 19.45
CA PRO A 45 11.32 2.11 20.26
C PRO A 45 12.80 2.45 20.51
N GLN A 46 13.12 3.75 20.64
CA GLN A 46 14.49 4.21 20.90
C GLN A 46 15.03 3.80 22.26
N ASN A 47 14.15 3.59 23.24
CA ASN A 47 14.51 3.29 24.63
C ASN A 47 14.58 1.79 24.94
N VAL A 48 14.79 0.94 23.93
CA VAL A 48 14.99 -0.50 24.16
C VAL A 48 16.35 -0.78 24.83
N ASN A 49 16.41 -1.79 25.67
CA ASN A 49 17.65 -2.18 26.38
C ASN A 49 18.78 -2.61 25.43
N SER A 50 18.45 -3.14 24.25
CA SER A 50 19.41 -3.53 23.23
C SER A 50 18.80 -3.40 21.85
N LEU A 51 19.21 -2.37 21.13
CA LEU A 51 18.78 -2.12 19.75
C LEU A 51 19.23 -3.27 18.84
N GLU A 52 20.46 -3.75 19.02
CA GLU A 52 21.02 -4.87 18.26
C GLU A 52 20.18 -6.13 18.39
N ARG A 53 19.83 -6.54 19.62
CA ARG A 53 18.98 -7.72 19.85
C ARG A 53 17.60 -7.54 19.22
N SER A 54 17.01 -6.37 19.38
CA SER A 54 15.69 -6.08 18.80
C SER A 54 15.75 -6.13 17.28
N GLY A 55 16.82 -5.61 16.66
CA GLY A 55 17.08 -5.70 15.23
C GLY A 55 17.18 -7.15 14.75
N TYR A 56 17.99 -7.98 15.40
CA TYR A 56 18.12 -9.40 15.07
C TYR A 56 16.79 -10.16 15.14
N VAL A 57 16.03 -9.93 16.21
CA VAL A 57 14.72 -10.59 16.36
C VAL A 57 13.77 -10.15 15.27
N THR A 58 13.74 -8.85 14.96
CA THR A 58 12.88 -8.31 13.87
C THR A 58 13.24 -8.90 12.51
N GLU A 59 14.54 -8.95 12.21
CA GLU A 59 15.03 -9.53 10.95
C GLU A 59 14.71 -11.03 10.86
N LEU A 60 14.92 -11.77 11.96
CA LEU A 60 14.57 -13.19 12.04
C LEU A 60 13.08 -13.43 11.81
N LEU A 61 12.22 -12.62 12.43
CA LEU A 61 10.76 -12.70 12.24
C LEU A 61 10.38 -12.40 10.78
N ALA A 62 10.97 -11.38 10.16
CA ALA A 62 10.75 -11.06 8.76
C ALA A 62 11.22 -12.19 7.82
N TYR A 63 12.39 -12.75 8.09
CA TYR A 63 12.94 -13.86 7.32
C TYR A 63 12.07 -15.13 7.41
N GLN A 64 11.67 -15.50 8.62
CA GLN A 64 10.80 -16.66 8.83
C GLN A 64 9.39 -16.40 8.29
N GLY A 65 8.89 -15.18 8.42
CA GLY A 65 7.62 -14.76 7.83
C GLY A 65 7.62 -14.94 6.31
N LYS A 66 8.70 -14.52 5.64
CA LYS A 66 8.84 -14.72 4.20
C LYS A 66 8.90 -16.21 3.81
N LYS A 67 9.52 -17.05 4.63
CA LYS A 67 9.67 -18.49 4.31
C LYS A 67 8.47 -19.36 4.67
N LEU A 68 7.77 -19.04 5.74
CA LEU A 68 6.73 -19.90 6.29
C LEU A 68 5.35 -19.26 6.17
N LEU A 69 5.22 -18.01 6.60
CA LEU A 69 3.91 -17.33 6.67
C LEU A 69 3.43 -16.90 5.28
N THR A 70 4.31 -16.28 4.49
CA THR A 70 3.95 -15.80 3.16
C THR A 70 3.48 -16.93 2.23
N PRO A 71 4.21 -18.04 2.06
CA PRO A 71 3.72 -19.16 1.24
C PRO A 71 2.44 -19.78 1.81
N ALA A 72 2.36 -19.98 3.13
CA ALA A 72 1.16 -20.55 3.73
C ALA A 72 -0.08 -19.70 3.54
N TYR A 73 0.05 -18.38 3.68
CA TYR A 73 -1.06 -17.46 3.47
C TYR A 73 -1.36 -17.29 1.98
N TYR A 74 -0.33 -17.11 1.16
CA TYR A 74 -0.49 -16.87 -0.27
C TYR A 74 -1.05 -18.11 -0.98
N GLU A 75 -0.36 -19.23 -0.88
CA GLU A 75 -0.73 -20.46 -1.61
C GLU A 75 -2.01 -21.10 -1.08
N LYS A 76 -2.15 -21.20 0.25
CA LYS A 76 -3.29 -21.91 0.84
C LYS A 76 -4.54 -21.04 0.97
N THR A 77 -4.38 -19.76 1.26
CA THR A 77 -5.52 -18.87 1.50
C THR A 77 -5.88 -18.10 0.24
N LEU A 78 -4.96 -17.33 -0.32
CA LEU A 78 -5.29 -16.48 -1.47
C LEU A 78 -5.51 -17.29 -2.72
N VAL A 79 -4.53 -18.06 -3.16
CA VAL A 79 -4.63 -18.85 -4.38
C VAL A 79 -5.59 -20.01 -4.20
N GLY A 80 -5.49 -20.75 -3.10
CA GLY A 80 -6.29 -21.95 -2.90
C GLY A 80 -7.76 -21.74 -2.53
N GLN A 81 -8.13 -20.61 -1.97
CA GLN A 81 -9.50 -20.35 -1.51
C GLN A 81 -10.22 -19.22 -2.26
N TYR A 82 -9.49 -18.25 -2.78
CA TYR A 82 -10.09 -17.05 -3.38
C TYR A 82 -9.88 -16.92 -4.87
N THR A 83 -8.82 -17.52 -5.45
CA THR A 83 -8.69 -17.56 -6.90
C THR A 83 -9.41 -18.79 -7.45
N ARG A 84 -10.31 -18.57 -8.39
CA ARG A 84 -11.08 -19.63 -9.03
C ARG A 84 -10.48 -20.07 -10.37
N ASP A 85 -9.47 -19.33 -10.82
CA ASP A 85 -8.76 -19.55 -12.07
C ASP A 85 -7.27 -19.21 -11.94
N GLU A 86 -6.46 -19.76 -12.84
CA GLU A 86 -5.01 -19.58 -12.89
C GLU A 86 -4.62 -18.15 -13.26
N GLU A 87 -5.41 -17.48 -14.11
CA GLU A 87 -5.16 -16.10 -14.53
C GLU A 87 -5.29 -15.13 -13.36
N SER A 88 -6.26 -15.32 -12.46
CA SER A 88 -6.39 -14.52 -11.23
C SER A 88 -5.21 -14.69 -10.28
N ALA A 89 -4.58 -15.87 -10.25
CA ALA A 89 -3.37 -16.08 -9.45
C ALA A 89 -2.19 -15.27 -10.00
N GLU A 90 -1.98 -15.27 -11.32
CA GLU A 90 -0.95 -14.46 -11.97
C GLU A 90 -1.19 -12.96 -11.77
N MET A 91 -2.43 -12.52 -11.81
CA MET A 91 -2.79 -11.12 -11.54
C MET A 91 -2.52 -10.73 -10.09
N LEU A 92 -2.72 -11.63 -9.13
CA LEU A 92 -2.33 -11.40 -7.73
C LEU A 92 -0.82 -11.23 -7.59
N ASP A 93 -0.02 -12.07 -8.24
CA ASP A 93 1.43 -11.94 -8.25
C ASP A 93 1.86 -10.56 -8.77
N LEU A 94 1.28 -10.11 -9.89
CA LEU A 94 1.53 -8.81 -10.47
C LEU A 94 1.16 -7.67 -9.50
N ILE A 95 0.00 -7.75 -8.86
CA ILE A 95 -0.47 -6.77 -7.87
C ILE A 95 0.48 -6.69 -6.69
N PHE A 96 0.94 -7.83 -6.17
CA PHE A 96 1.87 -7.85 -5.06
C PHE A 96 3.27 -7.36 -5.42
N ALA A 97 3.75 -7.66 -6.63
CA ALA A 97 5.05 -7.21 -7.13
C ALA A 97 5.10 -5.69 -7.35
N THR A 98 3.96 -5.07 -7.70
CA THR A 98 3.87 -3.65 -8.06
C THR A 98 3.25 -2.77 -6.97
N ARG A 99 3.29 -3.22 -5.71
CA ARG A 99 2.83 -2.43 -4.56
C ARG A 99 3.69 -1.20 -4.37
N THR A 100 3.02 -0.07 -4.14
CA THR A 100 3.66 1.23 -3.93
C THR A 100 3.25 1.81 -2.58
N TYR A 101 4.22 2.27 -1.82
CA TYR A 101 4.03 3.01 -0.58
C TYR A 101 4.32 4.48 -0.84
N ASP A 102 3.30 5.31 -0.87
CA ASP A 102 3.42 6.72 -1.20
C ASP A 102 3.48 7.60 0.04
N VAL A 103 4.62 8.30 0.22
CA VAL A 103 4.85 9.18 1.37
C VAL A 103 3.82 10.30 1.43
N GLY A 104 3.44 10.86 0.29
CA GLY A 104 2.41 11.90 0.20
C GLY A 104 1.06 11.43 0.70
N TYR A 105 0.72 10.18 0.39
CA TYR A 105 -0.50 9.55 0.85
C TYR A 105 -0.48 9.28 2.36
N TYR A 106 0.61 8.69 2.87
CA TYR A 106 0.74 8.35 4.30
C TYR A 106 0.75 9.59 5.20
N TYR A 107 1.45 10.64 4.81
CA TYR A 107 1.50 11.89 5.56
C TYR A 107 0.38 12.87 5.19
N ALA A 108 -0.53 12.51 4.29
CA ALA A 108 -1.63 13.34 3.82
C ALA A 108 -1.15 14.74 3.39
N LEU A 109 -0.15 14.78 2.49
CA LEU A 109 0.40 16.03 1.99
C LEU A 109 -0.67 16.79 1.21
N GLY A 110 -0.93 18.06 1.58
CA GLY A 110 -1.91 18.92 0.93
C GLY A 110 -3.34 18.38 0.92
N THR A 111 -3.65 17.33 1.69
CA THR A 111 -4.95 16.63 1.69
C THR A 111 -5.39 16.10 0.32
N TYR A 112 -4.48 16.00 -0.64
CA TYR A 112 -4.77 15.60 -2.03
C TYR A 112 -5.51 14.27 -2.12
N LYS A 113 -5.17 13.28 -1.28
CA LYS A 113 -5.82 11.97 -1.26
C LYS A 113 -7.34 12.05 -1.07
N ASP A 114 -7.80 12.98 -0.22
CA ASP A 114 -9.22 13.14 0.09
C ASP A 114 -9.95 13.99 -0.97
N LEU A 115 -9.21 14.91 -1.60
CA LEU A 115 -9.74 15.84 -2.59
C LEU A 115 -9.88 15.19 -3.97
N ILE A 116 -8.89 14.38 -4.38
CA ILE A 116 -8.93 13.67 -5.67
C ILE A 116 -10.16 12.76 -5.73
N GLY A 117 -10.47 12.02 -4.66
CA GLY A 117 -11.66 11.18 -4.59
C GLY A 117 -12.99 11.95 -4.69
N LYS A 118 -12.99 13.23 -4.32
CA LYS A 118 -14.18 14.11 -4.38
C LYS A 118 -14.32 14.89 -5.68
N MET A 119 -13.30 14.90 -6.54
CA MET A 119 -13.32 15.66 -7.80
C MET A 119 -14.55 15.39 -8.66
N PRO A 120 -14.93 14.13 -8.93
CA PRO A 120 -16.09 13.85 -9.78
C PRO A 120 -17.40 14.33 -9.16
N ILE A 121 -17.51 14.28 -7.83
CA ILE A 121 -18.72 14.63 -7.09
C ILE A 121 -18.90 16.15 -7.02
N ASN A 122 -17.80 16.88 -6.81
CA ASN A 122 -17.82 18.32 -6.58
C ASN A 122 -17.47 19.14 -7.84
N HIS A 123 -17.32 18.49 -8.99
CA HIS A 123 -16.92 19.12 -10.26
C HIS A 123 -15.65 19.98 -10.15
N MET A 124 -14.70 19.58 -9.33
CA MET A 124 -13.43 20.29 -9.13
C MET A 124 -12.39 19.85 -10.16
N SER A 125 -11.59 20.79 -10.66
CA SER A 125 -10.46 20.44 -11.51
C SER A 125 -9.22 20.08 -10.68
N LEU A 126 -8.38 19.17 -11.20
CA LEU A 126 -7.12 18.81 -10.55
C LEU A 126 -6.19 20.02 -10.38
N THR A 127 -6.13 20.89 -11.39
CA THR A 127 -5.32 22.12 -11.37
C THR A 127 -5.73 23.01 -10.21
N THR A 128 -7.03 23.25 -10.04
CA THR A 128 -7.54 24.08 -8.94
C THR A 128 -7.16 23.52 -7.58
N ILE A 129 -7.29 22.19 -7.39
CA ILE A 129 -6.90 21.53 -6.15
C ILE A 129 -5.39 21.67 -5.92
N TYR A 130 -4.59 21.40 -6.94
CA TYR A 130 -3.14 21.48 -6.84
C TYR A 130 -2.69 22.89 -6.45
N ASP A 131 -3.14 23.91 -7.16
CA ASP A 131 -2.76 25.30 -6.91
C ASP A 131 -3.19 25.79 -5.52
N THR A 132 -4.36 25.35 -5.05
CA THR A 132 -4.88 25.77 -3.73
C THR A 132 -4.05 25.16 -2.58
N TYR A 133 -3.59 23.93 -2.71
CA TYR A 133 -2.98 23.20 -1.58
C TYR A 133 -1.48 23.00 -1.70
N ARG A 134 -0.84 23.40 -2.81
CA ARG A 134 0.59 23.22 -3.07
C ARG A 134 1.47 23.77 -1.95
N ASP A 135 1.30 25.02 -1.56
CA ASP A 135 2.14 25.66 -0.54
C ASP A 135 2.00 24.97 0.84
N THR A 136 0.81 24.43 1.12
CA THR A 136 0.59 23.67 2.36
C THR A 136 1.26 22.29 2.29
N ALA A 137 1.23 21.64 1.14
CA ALA A 137 1.91 20.38 0.91
C ALA A 137 3.43 20.53 1.00
N GLU A 138 4.00 21.56 0.36
CA GLU A 138 5.42 21.86 0.40
C GLU A 138 5.92 22.16 1.83
N ARG A 139 5.20 22.98 2.59
CA ARG A 139 5.54 23.24 4.00
C ARG A 139 5.53 21.97 4.84
N LYS A 140 4.56 21.11 4.65
CA LYS A 140 4.47 19.83 5.36
C LYS A 140 5.60 18.87 4.97
N MET A 141 5.94 18.83 3.67
CA MET A 141 7.07 18.02 3.19
C MET A 141 8.40 18.51 3.79
N ASN A 142 8.62 19.82 3.82
CA ASN A 142 9.83 20.38 4.41
C ASN A 142 9.95 20.06 5.91
N ALA A 143 8.85 20.17 6.66
CA ALA A 143 8.83 19.80 8.08
C ALA A 143 9.14 18.31 8.31
N ILE A 144 8.65 17.43 7.45
CA ILE A 144 8.96 15.98 7.48
C ILE A 144 10.46 15.76 7.21
N ASN A 145 11.01 16.41 6.18
CA ASN A 145 12.42 16.29 5.82
C ASN A 145 13.33 16.80 6.96
N GLU A 146 12.98 17.91 7.60
CA GLU A 146 13.69 18.42 8.77
C GLU A 146 13.66 17.42 9.92
N MET A 147 12.51 16.84 10.23
CA MET A 147 12.36 15.86 11.30
C MET A 147 13.25 14.62 11.05
N PHE A 148 13.28 14.11 9.84
CA PHE A 148 14.13 12.96 9.50
C PHE A 148 15.62 13.31 9.43
N SER A 149 15.98 14.55 9.10
CA SER A 149 17.40 14.98 9.09
C SER A 149 18.00 15.12 10.49
N GLN A 150 17.17 15.36 11.51
CA GLN A 150 17.59 15.49 12.91
C GLN A 150 17.72 14.12 13.62
N THR A 151 17.28 13.03 12.99
CA THR A 151 17.25 11.69 13.60
C THR A 151 18.52 10.85 13.26
N LYS A 152 19.65 11.52 12.99
CA LYS A 152 20.95 10.84 12.76
C LYS A 152 21.69 10.62 14.06
#